data_2381e93b093125c447e33508c800bee6
#
_entry.id   2381e93b093125c447e33508c800bee6
#
_cell.length_a   1.000
_cell.length_b   1.000
_cell.length_c   1.000
_cell.angle_alpha   90.00
_cell.angle_beta   90.00
_cell.angle_gamma   90.00
#
_symmetry.space_group_name_H-M   'P 1'
#
loop_
_entity.id
_entity.type
_entity.pdbx_description
1 polymer ?
#
loop_
_entity_poly.entity_id
_entity_poly.type
_entity_poly.pdbx_seq_one_letter_code
_entity_poly.pdbx_strand_id
1 'polypeptide(L)'
;MYYFNNNSIHETIYVLLLIGLVALFLSCNDVQDSEEQFSDIVLDQDLKKIVDLTPEQSIPKDYNNKSSHADESNVTPVSGVEKFNKENSKFEIDDSSVKLVSPTALPKPIVKKTEKVVEDIGNVLQINYGGKLNLATNSNIEHQDVHMEFSPALALWGPGIVYSRLMRFNSDDASNMSPECDLCESWEMEDFSTFVFTLRNDAKWQNIFPLVDQHVTTSDVDFSLKRISELNQNNSPTLWSLSEIEVIDQSKIRLSTQFPDSDFLLHLADGRSKIVSSKLFENIDGILDGPTIGSGPWIYESSNVDSVHKFSRNKDYFEPDFPFLDSLIINVIPDSDARIATYVATDELDVIKLEASEIEDFLVLDPYSDYLLSHEMGSGIEIALNTNSEIFQDIEIRRAVFYALDPSNVNKQITAVDSFASVGIPLISDKWMLQNEILKSFTNSPQGVKQILNDYQSSDPIEFTISVGDFGDSYIEYSKIIESQLLDAGFLVQVKILNRREFAEDAWIGGAYEMLIGPPGPTSFPNVFLTRVLHSEGIWNGTNITNSKIDELIESQIGLMDPDSRRQQIQEIQRLSMEEAHRFIPFTRINIWSWKNHVRGFEPVSNGYEYFYWAKTWID
;
A
#
# COMPACT_ATOMS: atom_id res chain seq x y z
N MET A 1 -0.93 -46.50 14.38
CA MET A 1 0.36 -46.37 13.70
C MET A 1 0.06 -46.06 12.23
N TYR A 2 -0.20 -44.81 11.91
CA TYR A 2 -0.35 -44.30 10.54
C TYR A 2 0.70 -43.21 10.33
N TYR A 3 1.65 -43.49 9.48
CA TYR A 3 2.61 -42.50 8.98
C TYR A 3 1.88 -41.60 8.00
N PHE A 4 1.64 -40.33 8.36
CA PHE A 4 1.28 -39.29 7.41
C PHE A 4 2.56 -38.80 6.74
N ASN A 5 2.52 -38.79 5.42
CA ASN A 5 3.63 -38.41 4.56
C ASN A 5 3.74 -36.86 4.56
N ASN A 6 4.77 -36.33 5.18
CA ASN A 6 5.00 -34.89 5.32
C ASN A 6 5.11 -34.12 3.99
N ASN A 7 5.37 -34.78 2.88
CA ASN A 7 5.57 -34.13 1.59
C ASN A 7 4.28 -33.52 0.99
N SER A 8 3.11 -34.05 1.31
CA SER A 8 1.86 -33.56 0.74
C SER A 8 1.39 -32.22 1.39
N ILE A 9 1.78 -31.99 2.63
CA ILE A 9 1.45 -30.74 3.36
C ILE A 9 2.31 -29.57 2.83
N HIS A 10 3.57 -29.83 2.54
CA HIS A 10 4.45 -28.82 1.96
C HIS A 10 4.00 -28.38 0.56
N GLU A 11 3.60 -29.30 -0.30
CA GLU A 11 3.10 -28.97 -1.64
C GLU A 11 1.80 -28.15 -1.61
N THR A 12 0.90 -28.47 -0.70
CA THR A 12 -0.36 -27.72 -0.54
C THR A 12 -0.12 -26.31 -0.01
N ILE A 13 0.82 -26.14 0.92
CA ILE A 13 1.23 -24.83 1.43
C ILE A 13 1.91 -23.98 0.33
N TYR A 14 2.72 -24.61 -0.53
CA TYR A 14 3.36 -23.91 -1.65
C TYR A 14 2.35 -23.37 -2.67
N VAL A 15 1.34 -24.15 -3.03
CA VAL A 15 0.31 -23.72 -3.99
C VAL A 15 -0.54 -22.58 -3.43
N LEU A 16 -0.89 -22.60 -2.16
CA LEU A 16 -1.64 -21.54 -1.50
C LEU A 16 -0.81 -20.24 -1.34
N LEU A 17 0.50 -20.38 -1.10
CA LEU A 17 1.42 -19.24 -1.07
C LEU A 17 1.59 -18.59 -2.46
N LEU A 18 1.60 -19.39 -3.52
CA LEU A 18 1.70 -18.91 -4.90
C LEU A 18 0.50 -18.03 -5.29
N ILE A 19 -0.71 -18.49 -4.97
CA ILE A 19 -1.95 -17.76 -5.26
C ILE A 19 -1.99 -16.43 -4.49
N GLY A 20 -1.57 -16.43 -3.22
CA GLY A 20 -1.51 -15.24 -2.39
C GLY A 20 -0.51 -14.20 -2.88
N LEU A 21 0.63 -14.65 -3.39
CA LEU A 21 1.67 -13.76 -3.91
C LEU A 21 1.27 -13.11 -5.24
N VAL A 22 0.68 -13.87 -6.14
CA VAL A 22 0.17 -13.34 -7.42
C VAL A 22 -0.87 -12.26 -7.17
N ALA A 23 -1.74 -12.43 -6.18
CA ALA A 23 -2.72 -11.41 -5.82
C ALA A 23 -2.08 -10.16 -5.18
N LEU A 24 -1.04 -10.32 -4.34
CA LEU A 24 -0.30 -9.19 -3.76
C LEU A 24 0.41 -8.35 -4.84
N PHE A 25 0.97 -8.99 -5.85
CA PHE A 25 1.63 -8.30 -6.95
C PHE A 25 0.64 -7.67 -7.94
N LEU A 26 -0.58 -8.20 -8.04
CA LEU A 26 -1.64 -7.61 -8.87
C LEU A 26 -2.26 -6.35 -8.23
N SER A 27 -2.28 -6.24 -6.90
CA SER A 27 -2.87 -5.09 -6.19
C SER A 27 -2.00 -3.83 -6.18
N CYS A 28 -0.76 -3.91 -6.64
CA CYS A 28 0.19 -2.79 -6.51
C CYS A 28 0.37 -1.93 -7.76
N ASN A 29 -0.33 -2.17 -8.88
CA ASN A 29 -0.12 -1.33 -10.07
C ASN A 29 -1.32 -1.20 -10.99
N ASP A 30 -1.45 -0.02 -11.57
CA ASP A 30 -2.30 0.34 -12.69
C ASP A 30 -2.20 -0.67 -13.84
N VAL A 31 -3.31 -1.35 -14.13
CA VAL A 31 -3.44 -2.23 -15.28
C VAL A 31 -4.25 -1.51 -16.35
N GLN A 32 -3.56 -0.84 -17.24
CA GLN A 32 -4.04 -0.65 -18.60
C GLN A 32 -3.20 -1.55 -19.50
N ASP A 33 -3.84 -2.51 -20.17
CA ASP A 33 -3.36 -3.39 -21.26
C ASP A 33 -3.18 -4.89 -20.94
N SER A 34 -4.13 -5.58 -20.32
CA SER A 34 -4.00 -7.04 -20.23
C SER A 34 -5.29 -7.88 -20.29
N GLU A 35 -6.40 -7.36 -20.80
CA GLU A 35 -7.60 -8.22 -21.00
C GLU A 35 -7.43 -9.34 -22.04
N GLU A 36 -6.47 -9.25 -22.94
CA GLU A 36 -6.25 -10.31 -23.96
C GLU A 36 -5.32 -11.46 -23.52
N GLN A 37 -4.61 -11.37 -22.39
CA GLN A 37 -3.66 -12.42 -21.97
C GLN A 37 -4.20 -13.37 -20.90
N PHE A 38 -5.34 -13.11 -20.30
CA PHE A 38 -5.91 -13.97 -19.24
C PHE A 38 -6.62 -15.23 -19.74
N SER A 39 -6.93 -15.35 -21.03
CA SER A 39 -7.61 -16.53 -21.57
C SER A 39 -6.72 -17.75 -21.78
N ASP A 40 -5.40 -17.62 -21.74
CA ASP A 40 -4.46 -18.69 -22.11
C ASP A 40 -3.63 -19.26 -20.94
N ILE A 41 -4.00 -19.03 -19.67
CA ILE A 41 -3.44 -19.81 -18.57
C ILE A 41 -4.02 -21.22 -18.63
N VAL A 42 -3.43 -22.05 -19.46
CA VAL A 42 -3.67 -23.49 -19.45
C VAL A 42 -3.06 -24.06 -18.17
N LEU A 43 -3.89 -24.31 -17.17
CA LEU A 43 -3.52 -25.12 -16.01
C LEU A 43 -2.96 -26.45 -16.52
N ASP A 44 -1.73 -26.77 -16.13
CA ASP A 44 -1.08 -28.03 -16.45
C ASP A 44 -1.97 -29.20 -16.04
N GLN A 45 -1.93 -30.28 -16.83
CA GLN A 45 -2.81 -31.45 -16.64
C GLN A 45 -2.63 -32.11 -15.25
N ASP A 46 -1.52 -31.87 -14.57
CA ASP A 46 -1.27 -32.39 -13.22
C ASP A 46 -1.97 -31.55 -12.13
N LEU A 47 -2.22 -30.26 -12.34
CA LEU A 47 -3.04 -29.41 -11.45
C LEU A 47 -4.54 -29.77 -11.53
N LYS A 48 -5.04 -30.22 -12.68
CA LYS A 48 -6.42 -30.71 -12.82
C LYS A 48 -6.70 -31.97 -11.99
N LYS A 49 -5.70 -32.82 -11.73
CA LYS A 49 -5.85 -34.03 -10.90
C LYS A 49 -6.00 -33.72 -9.42
N ILE A 50 -5.54 -32.57 -8.95
CA ILE A 50 -5.64 -32.14 -7.54
C ILE A 50 -7.03 -31.55 -7.24
N VAL A 51 -7.66 -30.91 -8.22
CA VAL A 51 -9.00 -30.31 -8.09
C VAL A 51 -10.11 -31.39 -8.09
N ASP A 52 -9.87 -32.56 -8.71
CA ASP A 52 -10.85 -33.66 -8.81
C ASP A 52 -10.96 -34.52 -7.53
N LEU A 53 -10.31 -34.16 -6.41
CA LEU A 53 -10.34 -34.91 -5.15
C LEU A 53 -11.32 -34.38 -4.10
N THR A 54 -12.23 -33.48 -4.45
CA THR A 54 -13.32 -33.06 -3.56
C THR A 54 -14.60 -33.85 -3.85
N PRO A 55 -15.36 -34.30 -2.81
CA PRO A 55 -16.56 -35.12 -3.01
C PRO A 55 -17.69 -34.32 -3.67
N GLU A 56 -18.31 -34.94 -4.64
CA GLU A 56 -19.48 -34.48 -5.38
C GLU A 56 -20.60 -33.91 -4.50
N GLN A 57 -20.99 -32.66 -4.75
CA GLN A 57 -22.39 -32.24 -4.61
C GLN A 57 -22.84 -31.60 -5.91
N SER A 58 -23.86 -32.22 -6.47
CA SER A 58 -24.46 -31.97 -7.79
C SER A 58 -25.11 -30.61 -7.89
N ILE A 59 -24.69 -29.83 -8.89
CA ILE A 59 -25.35 -28.61 -9.36
C ILE A 59 -26.32 -29.00 -10.50
N PRO A 60 -27.59 -28.54 -10.48
CA PRO A 60 -28.53 -28.80 -11.59
C PRO A 60 -28.14 -27.97 -12.83
N LYS A 61 -28.01 -28.66 -13.95
CA LYS A 61 -27.94 -28.07 -15.30
C LYS A 61 -29.33 -27.56 -15.66
N ASP A 62 -29.48 -26.24 -15.85
CA ASP A 62 -30.42 -25.66 -16.83
C ASP A 62 -30.30 -24.13 -16.82
N TYR A 63 -29.44 -23.59 -17.68
CA TYR A 63 -29.60 -22.28 -18.29
C TYR A 63 -28.76 -22.20 -19.57
N ASN A 64 -29.38 -22.73 -20.66
CA ASN A 64 -28.95 -22.37 -22.00
C ASN A 64 -30.21 -22.09 -22.85
N ASN A 65 -30.12 -21.03 -23.60
CA ASN A 65 -30.98 -20.57 -24.68
C ASN A 65 -32.02 -19.49 -24.36
N LYS A 66 -31.61 -18.27 -24.69
CA LYS A 66 -32.41 -17.44 -25.61
C LYS A 66 -31.54 -16.33 -26.24
N SER A 67 -30.99 -16.64 -27.41
CA SER A 67 -30.59 -15.63 -28.38
C SER A 67 -31.84 -15.13 -29.08
N SER A 68 -32.04 -13.83 -29.14
CA SER A 68 -32.95 -13.22 -30.10
C SER A 68 -32.23 -12.09 -30.84
N HIS A 69 -32.13 -12.30 -32.14
CA HIS A 69 -31.69 -11.37 -33.17
C HIS A 69 -32.39 -10.00 -33.04
N ALA A 70 -31.66 -8.93 -33.24
CA ALA A 70 -32.20 -7.66 -33.68
C ALA A 70 -31.23 -7.02 -34.71
N ASP A 71 -31.84 -6.59 -35.78
CA ASP A 71 -31.35 -6.21 -37.09
C ASP A 71 -30.27 -5.12 -37.13
N GLU A 72 -29.33 -5.35 -38.05
CA GLU A 72 -28.53 -4.30 -38.70
C GLU A 72 -29.42 -3.41 -39.59
N SER A 73 -29.44 -2.10 -39.38
CA SER A 73 -29.65 -1.16 -40.49
C SER A 73 -29.21 0.27 -40.15
N ASN A 74 -28.29 0.77 -40.97
CA ASN A 74 -28.09 2.15 -41.40
C ASN A 74 -27.58 3.19 -40.35
N VAL A 75 -26.27 3.41 -40.34
CA VAL A 75 -25.73 4.76 -40.16
C VAL A 75 -24.68 5.03 -41.25
N THR A 76 -24.99 5.99 -42.09
CA THR A 76 -24.10 6.55 -43.11
C THR A 76 -22.98 7.39 -42.48
N PRO A 77 -21.73 7.33 -42.99
CA PRO A 77 -20.63 8.16 -42.48
C PRO A 77 -20.72 9.57 -43.04
N VAL A 78 -20.67 10.55 -42.15
CA VAL A 78 -20.47 11.96 -42.51
C VAL A 78 -18.97 12.20 -42.63
N SER A 79 -18.51 12.40 -43.86
CA SER A 79 -17.16 12.88 -44.18
C SER A 79 -17.11 14.39 -44.05
N GLY A 80 -16.13 14.90 -43.29
CA GLY A 80 -15.86 16.34 -43.20
C GLY A 80 -14.58 16.61 -42.45
N VAL A 81 -13.43 16.19 -42.99
CA VAL A 81 -12.14 16.68 -42.54
C VAL A 81 -11.70 17.80 -43.44
N GLU A 82 -11.87 19.05 -43.01
CA GLU A 82 -11.23 20.21 -43.63
C GLU A 82 -9.76 20.30 -43.21
N LYS A 83 -8.89 20.19 -44.23
CA LYS A 83 -7.46 20.47 -44.14
C LYS A 83 -7.24 21.97 -43.95
N PHE A 84 -6.71 22.36 -42.83
CA PHE A 84 -6.12 23.70 -42.70
C PHE A 84 -4.71 23.74 -43.31
N ASN A 85 -4.58 24.50 -44.38
CA ASN A 85 -3.32 24.81 -45.03
C ASN A 85 -2.50 25.79 -44.19
N LYS A 86 -1.22 25.45 -43.99
CA LYS A 86 -0.20 26.39 -43.61
C LYS A 86 0.10 27.38 -44.78
N GLU A 87 -0.22 28.65 -44.59
CA GLU A 87 0.52 29.72 -45.28
C GLU A 87 0.41 31.05 -44.54
N ASN A 88 1.61 31.54 -44.14
CA ASN A 88 2.01 32.94 -44.00
C ASN A 88 1.32 33.87 -43.00
N SER A 89 2.00 34.05 -41.84
CA SER A 89 2.20 35.40 -41.30
C SER A 89 3.61 35.51 -40.70
N LYS A 90 4.47 36.24 -41.42
CA LYS A 90 5.75 36.76 -40.89
C LYS A 90 5.43 37.78 -39.83
N PHE A 91 5.81 37.50 -38.58
CA PHE A 91 6.07 38.54 -37.59
C PHE A 91 7.59 38.67 -37.45
N GLU A 92 8.12 39.81 -37.81
CA GLU A 92 9.48 40.25 -37.48
C GLU A 92 9.53 40.53 -35.98
N ILE A 93 10.31 39.75 -35.25
CA ILE A 93 10.66 40.03 -33.84
C ILE A 93 11.95 40.80 -33.84
N ASP A 94 11.88 42.03 -33.35
CA ASP A 94 13.01 42.93 -33.11
C ASP A 94 13.98 42.30 -32.07
N ASP A 95 15.20 42.03 -32.50
CA ASP A 95 16.24 41.27 -31.80
C ASP A 95 17.09 42.19 -30.91
N SER A 96 16.47 42.98 -30.04
CA SER A 96 17.19 43.78 -29.07
C SER A 96 16.48 43.91 -27.73
N SER A 97 16.53 42.84 -26.91
CA SER A 97 16.51 42.85 -25.44
C SER A 97 15.99 41.54 -24.80
N VAL A 98 16.39 40.38 -25.28
CA VAL A 98 16.23 39.18 -24.48
C VAL A 98 17.53 38.97 -23.70
N LYS A 99 17.58 39.51 -22.49
CA LYS A 99 18.52 39.03 -21.48
C LYS A 99 18.09 37.60 -21.14
N LEU A 100 18.92 36.65 -21.53
CA LEU A 100 18.92 35.31 -20.98
C LEU A 100 19.06 35.42 -19.45
N VAL A 101 17.93 35.37 -18.75
CA VAL A 101 17.92 35.12 -17.32
C VAL A 101 18.31 33.64 -17.21
N SER A 102 19.47 33.38 -16.63
CA SER A 102 19.86 32.04 -16.22
C SER A 102 18.68 31.39 -15.47
N PRO A 103 18.39 30.09 -15.66
CA PRO A 103 17.30 29.47 -14.93
C PRO A 103 17.56 29.67 -13.44
N THR A 104 16.74 30.53 -12.87
CA THR A 104 16.69 30.74 -11.42
C THR A 104 16.35 29.36 -10.84
N ALA A 105 17.19 28.89 -9.94
CA ALA A 105 16.96 27.65 -9.22
C ALA A 105 15.48 27.60 -8.79
N LEU A 106 14.81 26.50 -9.10
CA LEU A 106 13.44 26.20 -8.64
C LEU A 106 13.34 26.57 -7.16
N PRO A 107 12.27 27.23 -6.71
CA PRO A 107 12.08 27.51 -5.31
C PRO A 107 12.20 26.17 -4.55
N LYS A 108 13.06 26.14 -3.54
CA LYS A 108 13.25 24.95 -2.71
C LYS A 108 11.88 24.46 -2.26
N PRO A 109 11.55 23.18 -2.40
CA PRO A 109 10.29 22.64 -1.92
C PRO A 109 10.13 23.02 -0.45
N ILE A 110 9.04 23.68 -0.13
CA ILE A 110 8.66 23.94 1.25
C ILE A 110 8.22 22.60 1.81
N VAL A 111 9.14 21.89 2.42
CA VAL A 111 8.79 20.80 3.33
C VAL A 111 8.13 21.51 4.52
N LYS A 112 6.81 21.64 4.50
CA LYS A 112 6.08 21.87 5.73
C LYS A 112 6.24 20.59 6.55
N LYS A 113 7.36 20.49 7.32
CA LYS A 113 7.28 19.78 8.57
C LYS A 113 6.05 20.34 9.24
N THR A 114 5.13 19.48 9.63
CA THR A 114 4.08 19.79 10.59
C THR A 114 4.80 20.21 11.90
N GLU A 115 5.34 21.40 11.93
CA GLU A 115 5.55 22.07 13.19
C GLU A 115 4.12 22.29 13.70
N LYS A 116 3.80 21.63 14.81
CA LYS A 116 2.62 21.95 15.61
C LYS A 116 2.43 23.44 15.51
N VAL A 117 1.28 23.85 14.95
CA VAL A 117 0.84 25.25 15.04
C VAL A 117 0.81 25.56 16.53
N VAL A 118 1.87 26.17 16.99
CA VAL A 118 1.92 26.76 18.32
C VAL A 118 0.88 27.86 18.26
N GLU A 119 -0.18 27.68 19.03
CA GLU A 119 -1.17 28.62 19.46
C GLU A 119 -1.00 30.02 18.87
N ASP A 120 -1.67 30.30 17.78
CA ASP A 120 -2.02 31.68 17.46
C ASP A 120 -3.16 32.06 18.43
N ILE A 121 -2.75 32.68 19.54
CA ILE A 121 -3.64 33.11 20.61
C ILE A 121 -4.58 34.15 20.03
N GLY A 122 -5.74 33.72 19.51
CA GLY A 122 -6.78 34.66 19.18
C GLY A 122 -7.86 34.27 18.17
N ASN A 123 -7.66 33.31 17.29
CA ASN A 123 -8.72 32.86 16.38
C ASN A 123 -8.91 31.33 16.53
N VAL A 124 -9.87 30.94 17.36
CA VAL A 124 -10.46 29.60 17.25
C VAL A 124 -11.10 29.56 15.87
N LEU A 125 -10.50 28.84 14.92
CA LEU A 125 -11.10 28.57 13.62
C LEU A 125 -12.45 27.91 13.88
N GLN A 126 -13.54 28.61 13.58
CA GLN A 126 -14.88 28.09 13.74
C GLN A 126 -15.08 27.06 12.62
N ILE A 127 -15.27 25.79 13.00
CA ILE A 127 -15.56 24.71 12.06
C ILE A 127 -16.86 25.02 11.34
N ASN A 128 -16.82 25.03 10.01
CA ASN A 128 -18.01 25.15 9.18
C ASN A 128 -18.56 23.76 8.87
N TYR A 129 -19.83 23.58 9.12
CA TYR A 129 -20.56 22.36 8.78
C TYR A 129 -21.24 22.52 7.43
N GLY A 130 -21.23 21.43 6.66
CA GLY A 130 -21.86 21.35 5.36
C GLY A 130 -20.91 21.52 4.21
N GLY A 131 -21.47 21.61 3.01
CA GLY A 131 -20.71 21.74 1.79
C GLY A 131 -20.29 20.40 1.16
N LYS A 132 -19.56 20.49 0.07
CA LYS A 132 -19.19 19.37 -0.78
C LYS A 132 -17.69 19.46 -1.12
N LEU A 133 -16.98 18.35 -0.95
CA LEU A 133 -15.59 18.22 -1.36
C LEU A 133 -15.47 17.32 -2.61
N ASN A 134 -14.70 17.77 -3.59
CA ASN A 134 -14.44 17.03 -4.82
C ASN A 134 -12.95 16.63 -4.86
N LEU A 135 -12.70 15.33 -4.85
CA LEU A 135 -11.36 14.74 -5.02
C LEU A 135 -11.21 14.21 -6.45
N ALA A 136 -10.03 14.34 -7.03
CA ALA A 136 -9.64 13.58 -8.23
C ALA A 136 -8.57 12.52 -7.89
N THR A 137 -8.76 11.33 -8.45
CA THR A 137 -7.83 10.18 -8.37
C THR A 137 -7.63 9.55 -9.74
N ASN A 138 -6.52 8.82 -9.91
CA ASN A 138 -6.22 8.09 -11.14
C ASN A 138 -6.79 6.65 -11.13
N SER A 139 -7.12 6.10 -9.95
CA SER A 139 -7.48 4.69 -9.77
C SER A 139 -8.98 4.51 -9.63
N ASN A 140 -9.54 3.56 -10.38
CA ASN A 140 -10.94 3.16 -10.26
C ASN A 140 -11.16 2.21 -9.07
N ILE A 141 -12.42 2.08 -8.69
CA ILE A 141 -12.91 1.13 -7.68
C ILE A 141 -13.48 -0.06 -8.46
N GLU A 142 -12.84 -1.21 -8.38
CA GLU A 142 -13.21 -2.38 -9.19
C GLU A 142 -14.41 -3.14 -8.62
N HIS A 143 -14.54 -3.16 -7.29
CA HIS A 143 -15.64 -3.83 -6.59
C HIS A 143 -15.93 -3.16 -5.23
N GLN A 144 -16.93 -3.65 -4.50
CA GLN A 144 -17.37 -3.05 -3.22
C GLN A 144 -17.05 -3.89 -1.98
N ASP A 145 -16.45 -5.06 -2.14
CA ASP A 145 -16.11 -5.94 -1.02
C ASP A 145 -14.77 -5.54 -0.37
N VAL A 146 -14.86 -4.87 0.76
CA VAL A 146 -13.71 -4.28 1.49
C VAL A 146 -12.78 -5.30 2.15
N HIS A 147 -13.11 -6.60 2.11
CA HIS A 147 -12.26 -7.66 2.62
C HIS A 147 -11.55 -8.45 1.52
N MET A 148 -11.97 -8.33 0.25
CA MET A 148 -11.40 -9.12 -0.85
C MET A 148 -10.07 -8.58 -1.35
N GLU A 149 -9.88 -7.26 -1.31
CA GLU A 149 -8.63 -6.63 -1.71
C GLU A 149 -8.29 -5.42 -0.83
N PHE A 150 -7.07 -4.93 -0.97
CA PHE A 150 -6.51 -3.86 -0.14
C PHE A 150 -6.01 -2.67 -0.94
N SER A 151 -6.58 -2.43 -2.12
CA SER A 151 -6.22 -1.24 -2.90
C SER A 151 -6.57 0.05 -2.12
N PRO A 152 -5.75 1.08 -2.21
CA PRO A 152 -6.09 2.38 -1.65
C PRO A 152 -7.43 2.93 -2.19
N ALA A 153 -7.75 2.67 -3.47
CA ALA A 153 -9.01 3.09 -4.07
C ALA A 153 -10.21 2.51 -3.31
N LEU A 154 -10.20 1.22 -3.00
CA LEU A 154 -11.26 0.58 -2.22
C LEU A 154 -11.25 1.02 -0.75
N ALA A 155 -10.08 1.02 -0.12
CA ALA A 155 -9.96 1.15 1.34
C ALA A 155 -10.04 2.59 1.86
N LEU A 156 -9.43 3.57 1.15
CA LEU A 156 -9.18 4.92 1.65
C LEU A 156 -10.09 6.00 1.08
N TRP A 157 -10.55 5.85 -0.17
CA TRP A 157 -11.42 6.84 -0.84
C TRP A 157 -12.55 6.22 -1.66
N GLY A 158 -12.80 4.94 -1.47
CA GLY A 158 -13.90 4.19 -2.06
C GLY A 158 -14.90 3.70 -1.01
N PRO A 159 -15.56 2.57 -1.28
CA PRO A 159 -16.53 1.97 -0.36
C PRO A 159 -16.03 1.79 1.07
N GLY A 160 -14.71 1.68 1.24
CA GLY A 160 -14.09 1.49 2.56
C GLY A 160 -14.36 2.57 3.58
N ILE A 161 -14.57 3.83 3.18
CA ILE A 161 -14.84 4.93 4.11
C ILE A 161 -16.23 4.89 4.76
N VAL A 162 -17.10 4.01 4.26
CA VAL A 162 -18.46 3.79 4.76
C VAL A 162 -18.51 2.98 6.06
N TYR A 163 -17.44 2.22 6.33
CA TYR A 163 -17.38 1.27 7.42
C TYR A 163 -16.59 1.81 8.61
N SER A 164 -16.96 1.38 9.82
CA SER A 164 -16.16 1.54 11.04
C SER A 164 -15.33 0.28 11.30
N ARG A 165 -14.42 0.37 12.25
CA ARG A 165 -13.53 -0.71 12.73
C ARG A 165 -13.79 -0.96 14.21
N LEU A 166 -13.27 -2.03 14.77
CA LEU A 166 -13.32 -2.24 16.22
C LEU A 166 -12.51 -1.16 16.93
N MET A 167 -11.32 -0.89 16.43
CA MET A 167 -10.42 0.20 16.83
C MET A 167 -10.07 1.03 15.59
N ARG A 168 -9.58 2.25 15.79
CA ARG A 168 -9.00 3.11 14.74
C ARG A 168 -7.71 3.75 15.25
N PHE A 169 -6.94 4.37 14.37
CA PHE A 169 -5.82 5.20 14.80
C PHE A 169 -6.33 6.57 15.26
N ASN A 170 -5.75 7.07 16.35
CA ASN A 170 -6.01 8.42 16.81
C ASN A 170 -5.55 9.42 15.74
N SER A 171 -6.48 10.16 15.18
CA SER A 171 -6.21 11.09 14.09
C SER A 171 -5.45 12.35 14.56
N ASP A 172 -5.45 12.66 15.86
CA ASP A 172 -4.68 13.78 16.42
C ASP A 172 -3.23 13.38 16.72
N ASP A 173 -2.93 12.09 16.65
CA ASP A 173 -1.61 11.49 16.86
C ASP A 173 -1.25 10.50 15.74
N ALA A 174 -1.60 10.87 14.51
CA ALA A 174 -1.48 10.01 13.33
C ALA A 174 -0.05 9.50 13.08
N SER A 175 0.97 10.30 13.42
CA SER A 175 2.39 9.92 13.29
C SER A 175 2.78 8.76 14.22
N ASN A 176 2.15 8.63 15.40
CA ASN A 176 2.44 7.58 16.36
C ASN A 176 1.61 6.32 16.17
N MET A 177 0.57 6.38 15.32
CA MET A 177 -0.34 5.26 15.09
C MET A 177 -0.88 4.67 16.40
N SER A 178 -1.30 5.54 17.32
CA SER A 178 -1.85 5.11 18.60
C SER A 178 -3.28 4.58 18.40
N PRO A 179 -3.59 3.32 18.76
CA PRO A 179 -4.93 2.78 18.58
C PRO A 179 -5.89 3.36 19.63
N GLU A 180 -7.10 3.72 19.20
CA GLU A 180 -8.22 4.12 20.05
C GLU A 180 -9.50 3.36 19.69
N CYS A 181 -10.49 3.37 20.57
CA CYS A 181 -11.78 2.76 20.27
C CYS A 181 -12.51 3.48 19.12
N ASP A 182 -13.08 2.69 18.20
CA ASP A 182 -14.03 3.13 17.17
C ASP A 182 -15.42 2.55 17.48
N LEU A 183 -15.68 1.27 17.20
CA LEU A 183 -16.90 0.58 17.62
C LEU A 183 -16.84 0.07 19.06
N CYS A 184 -15.66 -0.04 19.66
CA CYS A 184 -15.58 -0.30 21.10
C CYS A 184 -15.89 0.98 21.90
N GLU A 185 -16.41 0.82 23.10
CA GLU A 185 -16.49 1.83 24.15
C GLU A 185 -15.25 1.76 25.05
N SER A 186 -14.81 0.54 25.31
CA SER A 186 -13.63 0.25 26.12
C SER A 186 -13.05 -1.12 25.80
N TRP A 187 -11.79 -1.32 26.21
CA TRP A 187 -11.16 -2.63 26.15
C TRP A 187 -10.26 -2.83 27.37
N GLU A 188 -10.03 -4.08 27.71
CA GLU A 188 -9.14 -4.49 28.78
C GLU A 188 -8.31 -5.71 28.35
N MET A 189 -7.10 -5.81 28.85
CA MET A 189 -6.20 -6.92 28.61
C MET A 189 -6.22 -7.83 29.84
N GLU A 190 -6.78 -9.04 29.70
CA GLU A 190 -6.80 -10.03 30.78
C GLU A 190 -5.40 -10.63 31.01
N ASP A 191 -4.67 -10.85 29.92
CA ASP A 191 -3.26 -11.20 29.87
C ASP A 191 -2.63 -10.71 28.57
N PHE A 192 -1.32 -10.96 28.34
CA PHE A 192 -0.60 -10.49 27.16
C PHE A 192 -1.09 -11.05 25.82
N SER A 193 -2.00 -12.02 25.83
CA SER A 193 -2.57 -12.65 24.64
C SER A 193 -4.10 -12.59 24.60
N THR A 194 -4.77 -12.00 25.60
CA THR A 194 -6.22 -12.02 25.73
C THR A 194 -6.78 -10.62 25.97
N PHE A 195 -7.65 -10.18 25.07
CA PHE A 195 -8.24 -8.85 25.07
C PHE A 195 -9.76 -8.95 25.10
N VAL A 196 -10.42 -8.20 26.00
CA VAL A 196 -11.88 -8.12 26.07
C VAL A 196 -12.33 -6.73 25.67
N PHE A 197 -13.18 -6.67 24.65
CA PHE A 197 -13.75 -5.44 24.15
C PHE A 197 -15.22 -5.32 24.56
N THR A 198 -15.59 -4.14 25.01
CA THR A 198 -17.00 -3.77 25.19
C THR A 198 -17.40 -2.86 24.03
N LEU A 199 -18.40 -3.27 23.26
CA LEU A 199 -18.93 -2.46 22.17
C LEU A 199 -19.78 -1.31 22.69
N ARG A 200 -19.75 -0.20 21.99
CA ARG A 200 -20.66 0.91 22.21
C ARG A 200 -22.10 0.51 21.85
N ASN A 201 -23.06 1.05 22.57
CA ASN A 201 -24.47 0.69 22.40
C ASN A 201 -25.21 1.59 21.42
N ASP A 202 -24.60 2.69 20.97
CA ASP A 202 -25.17 3.69 20.06
C ASP A 202 -24.74 3.49 18.60
N ALA A 203 -23.82 2.57 18.31
CA ALA A 203 -23.42 2.27 16.94
C ALA A 203 -24.51 1.52 16.19
N LYS A 204 -24.97 2.10 15.07
CA LYS A 204 -25.98 1.54 14.19
C LYS A 204 -25.44 1.36 12.78
N TRP A 205 -25.97 0.36 12.11
CA TRP A 205 -25.85 0.29 10.66
C TRP A 205 -26.65 1.45 10.03
N GLN A 206 -26.19 1.90 8.89
CA GLN A 206 -26.93 2.88 8.09
C GLN A 206 -28.35 2.39 7.83
N ASN A 207 -29.32 3.30 7.93
CA ASN A 207 -30.75 2.97 7.85
C ASN A 207 -31.19 2.64 6.41
N ILE A 208 -30.55 1.63 5.81
CA ILE A 208 -30.75 1.14 4.44
C ILE A 208 -31.16 -0.33 4.51
N PHE A 209 -32.19 -0.72 3.75
CA PHE A 209 -32.61 -2.13 3.69
C PHE A 209 -31.44 -3.02 3.21
N PRO A 210 -31.14 -4.18 3.84
CA PRO A 210 -31.93 -4.86 4.88
C PRO A 210 -31.58 -4.50 6.34
N LEU A 211 -30.75 -3.50 6.59
CA LEU A 211 -30.20 -3.17 7.93
C LEU A 211 -30.96 -2.04 8.66
N VAL A 212 -32.20 -1.79 8.28
CA VAL A 212 -33.03 -0.74 8.90
C VAL A 212 -33.15 -0.94 10.43
N ASP A 213 -32.86 0.13 11.21
CA ASP A 213 -32.88 0.15 12.67
C ASP A 213 -32.03 -0.95 13.36
N GLN A 214 -31.00 -1.46 12.70
CA GLN A 214 -30.10 -2.48 13.26
C GLN A 214 -28.90 -1.83 13.97
N HIS A 215 -28.57 -2.38 15.14
CA HIS A 215 -27.31 -2.04 15.83
C HIS A 215 -26.16 -2.94 15.36
N VAL A 216 -24.94 -2.43 15.44
CA VAL A 216 -23.73 -3.24 15.33
C VAL A 216 -23.64 -4.13 16.57
N THR A 217 -23.33 -5.40 16.37
CA THR A 217 -23.27 -6.40 17.44
C THR A 217 -21.94 -7.13 17.45
N THR A 218 -21.66 -7.83 18.54
CA THR A 218 -20.49 -8.70 18.65
C THR A 218 -20.48 -9.83 17.61
N SER A 219 -21.65 -10.26 17.12
CA SER A 219 -21.75 -11.23 16.03
C SER A 219 -21.23 -10.66 14.69
N ASP A 220 -21.41 -9.36 14.44
CA ASP A 220 -20.86 -8.72 13.24
C ASP A 220 -19.33 -8.59 13.34
N VAL A 221 -18.82 -8.30 14.53
CA VAL A 221 -17.37 -8.27 14.79
C VAL A 221 -16.76 -9.67 14.62
N ASP A 222 -17.36 -10.69 15.24
CA ASP A 222 -16.92 -12.09 15.10
C ASP A 222 -16.87 -12.52 13.63
N PHE A 223 -17.97 -12.28 12.90
CA PHE A 223 -18.07 -12.58 11.48
C PHE A 223 -16.96 -11.87 10.68
N SER A 224 -16.78 -10.56 10.88
CA SER A 224 -15.83 -9.76 10.11
C SER A 224 -14.40 -10.18 10.35
N LEU A 225 -13.99 -10.37 11.63
CA LEU A 225 -12.63 -10.76 11.96
C LEU A 225 -12.30 -12.18 11.48
N LYS A 226 -13.24 -13.12 11.57
CA LYS A 226 -13.09 -14.47 10.98
C LYS A 226 -12.92 -14.39 9.48
N ARG A 227 -13.80 -13.62 8.79
CA ARG A 227 -13.74 -13.45 7.35
C ARG A 227 -12.41 -12.85 6.90
N ILE A 228 -11.93 -11.80 7.58
CA ILE A 228 -10.61 -11.20 7.30
C ILE A 228 -9.51 -12.24 7.50
N SER A 229 -9.51 -12.98 8.61
CA SER A 229 -8.49 -13.99 8.90
C SER A 229 -8.49 -15.13 7.88
N GLU A 230 -9.65 -15.60 7.44
CA GLU A 230 -9.79 -16.67 6.47
C GLU A 230 -9.37 -16.24 5.06
N LEU A 231 -9.83 -15.09 4.60
CA LEU A 231 -9.46 -14.55 3.28
C LEU A 231 -7.98 -14.17 3.21
N ASN A 232 -7.43 -13.66 4.31
CA ASN A 232 -6.06 -13.18 4.37
C ASN A 232 -5.02 -14.28 4.60
N GLN A 233 -5.40 -15.51 4.86
CA GLN A 233 -4.44 -16.62 4.82
C GLN A 233 -3.68 -16.67 3.49
N ASN A 234 -4.29 -16.17 2.44
CA ASN A 234 -3.72 -16.16 1.09
C ASN A 234 -3.05 -14.83 0.70
N ASN A 235 -3.51 -13.67 1.22
CA ASN A 235 -3.13 -12.37 0.65
C ASN A 235 -2.49 -11.37 1.60
N SER A 236 -2.83 -11.38 2.88
CA SER A 236 -2.23 -10.47 3.86
C SER A 236 -2.25 -11.08 5.25
N PRO A 237 -1.17 -10.98 5.99
CA PRO A 237 -1.11 -11.49 7.35
C PRO A 237 -1.82 -10.60 8.38
N THR A 238 -2.83 -9.84 7.98
CA THR A 238 -3.69 -9.10 8.91
C THR A 238 -4.34 -10.08 9.87
N LEU A 239 -4.31 -9.79 11.17
CA LEU A 239 -4.81 -10.67 12.25
C LEU A 239 -4.15 -12.06 12.29
N TRP A 240 -2.92 -12.20 11.82
CA TRP A 240 -2.17 -13.48 11.73
C TRP A 240 -1.97 -14.18 13.08
N SER A 241 -1.97 -13.42 14.18
CA SER A 241 -1.83 -13.93 15.55
C SER A 241 -3.17 -14.31 16.20
N LEU A 242 -4.31 -13.87 15.64
CA LEU A 242 -5.64 -14.16 16.17
C LEU A 242 -5.91 -15.66 16.13
N SER A 243 -6.24 -16.25 17.29
CA SER A 243 -6.45 -17.68 17.44
C SER A 243 -7.89 -18.04 17.82
N GLU A 244 -8.53 -17.21 18.64
CA GLU A 244 -9.87 -17.48 19.15
C GLU A 244 -10.69 -16.20 19.28
N ILE A 245 -11.96 -16.30 18.94
CA ILE A 245 -12.97 -15.25 19.13
C ILE A 245 -14.10 -15.86 19.94
N GLU A 246 -14.35 -15.31 21.14
CA GLU A 246 -15.45 -15.70 22.01
C GLU A 246 -16.44 -14.55 22.15
N VAL A 247 -17.65 -14.73 21.66
CA VAL A 247 -18.76 -13.82 21.90
C VAL A 247 -19.30 -14.08 23.30
N ILE A 248 -19.01 -13.20 24.25
CA ILE A 248 -19.44 -13.33 25.65
C ILE A 248 -20.93 -13.00 25.75
N ASP A 249 -21.33 -11.87 25.17
CA ASP A 249 -22.72 -11.42 25.07
C ASP A 249 -22.90 -10.44 23.88
N GLN A 250 -24.04 -9.77 23.78
CA GLN A 250 -24.32 -8.86 22.66
C GLN A 250 -23.43 -7.61 22.61
N SER A 251 -22.74 -7.29 23.70
CA SER A 251 -21.88 -6.12 23.84
C SER A 251 -20.43 -6.45 24.13
N LYS A 252 -20.11 -7.67 24.56
CA LYS A 252 -18.76 -8.08 24.94
C LYS A 252 -18.22 -9.21 24.09
N ILE A 253 -17.00 -9.05 23.63
CA ILE A 253 -16.28 -10.02 22.82
C ILE A 253 -14.85 -10.17 23.36
N ARG A 254 -14.37 -11.41 23.46
CA ARG A 254 -13.00 -11.75 23.83
C ARG A 254 -12.25 -12.20 22.59
N LEU A 255 -11.07 -11.63 22.38
CA LEU A 255 -10.16 -11.98 21.30
C LEU A 255 -8.86 -12.50 21.91
N SER A 256 -8.45 -13.71 21.51
CA SER A 256 -7.19 -14.31 21.97
C SER A 256 -6.22 -14.48 20.82
N THR A 257 -4.93 -14.22 21.09
CA THR A 257 -3.83 -14.44 20.16
C THR A 257 -3.06 -15.72 20.50
N GLN A 258 -2.40 -16.34 19.52
CA GLN A 258 -1.62 -17.56 19.71
C GLN A 258 -0.41 -17.39 20.63
N PHE A 259 0.08 -16.16 20.71
CA PHE A 259 1.22 -15.72 21.52
C PHE A 259 1.03 -14.21 21.81
N PRO A 260 1.74 -13.64 22.80
CA PRO A 260 1.74 -12.19 23.03
C PRO A 260 2.13 -11.45 21.75
N ASP A 261 1.23 -10.64 21.19
CA ASP A 261 1.46 -9.87 19.97
C ASP A 261 1.27 -8.38 20.22
N SER A 262 2.37 -7.66 20.29
CA SER A 262 2.35 -6.22 20.55
C SER A 262 1.83 -5.38 19.37
N ASP A 263 1.60 -5.99 18.20
CA ASP A 263 0.95 -5.34 17.06
C ASP A 263 -0.56 -5.64 16.98
N PHE A 264 -1.11 -6.48 17.84
CA PHE A 264 -2.50 -6.94 17.70
C PHE A 264 -3.51 -5.79 17.65
N LEU A 265 -3.39 -4.81 18.56
CA LEU A 265 -4.30 -3.64 18.55
C LEU A 265 -4.10 -2.75 17.32
N LEU A 266 -2.88 -2.69 16.76
CA LEU A 266 -2.61 -1.99 15.52
C LEU A 266 -3.30 -2.67 14.33
N HIS A 267 -3.33 -4.00 14.32
CA HIS A 267 -4.07 -4.77 13.32
C HIS A 267 -5.59 -4.52 13.38
N LEU A 268 -6.14 -4.39 14.58
CA LEU A 268 -7.56 -4.06 14.76
C LEU A 268 -7.88 -2.61 14.35
N ALA A 269 -6.90 -1.72 14.45
CA ALA A 269 -7.02 -0.31 14.05
C ALA A 269 -6.69 -0.05 12.57
N ASP A 270 -6.09 -1.02 11.88
CA ASP A 270 -5.77 -0.90 10.46
C ASP A 270 -7.03 -0.67 9.63
N GLY A 271 -6.95 0.23 8.65
CA GLY A 271 -8.07 0.56 7.76
C GLY A 271 -8.62 -0.62 6.94
N ARG A 272 -7.93 -1.75 6.91
CA ARG A 272 -8.40 -3.00 6.30
C ARG A 272 -9.28 -3.83 7.25
N SER A 273 -9.22 -3.60 8.57
CA SER A 273 -9.98 -4.35 9.58
C SER A 273 -11.40 -3.81 9.77
N LYS A 274 -12.09 -3.57 8.66
CA LYS A 274 -13.45 -3.03 8.64
C LYS A 274 -14.48 -4.03 9.16
N ILE A 275 -15.48 -3.55 9.88
CA ILE A 275 -16.58 -4.38 10.36
C ILE A 275 -17.74 -4.27 9.37
N VAL A 276 -18.18 -5.42 8.85
CA VAL A 276 -19.32 -5.57 7.94
C VAL A 276 -20.45 -6.32 8.62
N SER A 277 -21.68 -6.08 8.19
CA SER A 277 -22.83 -6.80 8.77
C SER A 277 -22.90 -8.23 8.25
N SER A 278 -22.91 -9.19 9.18
CA SER A 278 -23.09 -10.61 8.87
C SER A 278 -24.37 -10.87 8.07
N LYS A 279 -25.43 -10.09 8.30
CA LYS A 279 -26.73 -10.21 7.62
C LYS A 279 -26.67 -9.93 6.11
N LEU A 280 -25.70 -9.13 5.66
CA LEU A 280 -25.53 -8.87 4.23
C LEU A 280 -25.05 -10.12 3.49
N PHE A 281 -24.43 -11.06 4.21
CA PHE A 281 -23.84 -12.28 3.64
C PHE A 281 -24.71 -13.53 3.83
N GLU A 282 -25.85 -13.46 4.53
CA GLU A 282 -26.71 -14.63 4.79
C GLU A 282 -27.26 -15.29 3.51
N ASN A 283 -27.39 -14.55 2.42
CA ASN A 283 -27.98 -15.03 1.17
C ASN A 283 -27.12 -14.74 -0.08
N ILE A 284 -25.89 -14.28 0.09
CA ILE A 284 -25.01 -13.84 -0.98
C ILE A 284 -23.58 -14.31 -0.67
N ASP A 285 -22.89 -14.88 -1.65
CA ASP A 285 -21.50 -15.37 -1.47
C ASP A 285 -20.46 -14.23 -1.40
N GLY A 286 -20.89 -12.99 -1.42
CA GLY A 286 -20.06 -11.79 -1.33
C GLY A 286 -20.82 -10.54 -1.69
N ILE A 287 -20.20 -9.39 -1.52
CA ILE A 287 -20.77 -8.07 -1.82
C ILE A 287 -19.95 -7.32 -2.88
N LEU A 288 -19.41 -8.04 -3.86
CA LEU A 288 -18.60 -7.43 -4.92
C LEU A 288 -19.34 -6.29 -5.63
N ASP A 289 -20.61 -6.50 -5.94
CA ASP A 289 -21.47 -5.48 -6.55
C ASP A 289 -22.28 -4.66 -5.54
N GLY A 290 -22.00 -4.80 -4.24
CA GLY A 290 -22.75 -4.17 -3.13
C GLY A 290 -23.88 -5.06 -2.60
N PRO A 291 -24.76 -4.53 -1.72
CA PRO A 291 -24.81 -3.13 -1.29
C PRO A 291 -23.68 -2.74 -0.32
N THR A 292 -23.17 -1.52 -0.47
CA THR A 292 -22.23 -0.92 0.49
C THR A 292 -23.01 -0.26 1.62
N ILE A 293 -23.16 -0.96 2.73
CA ILE A 293 -23.87 -0.48 3.93
C ILE A 293 -22.96 -0.67 5.13
N GLY A 294 -22.50 0.43 5.71
CA GLY A 294 -21.59 0.44 6.85
C GLY A 294 -22.21 1.04 8.10
N SER A 295 -21.36 1.27 9.09
CA SER A 295 -21.68 1.99 10.35
C SER A 295 -20.89 3.28 10.48
N GLY A 296 -20.12 3.65 9.49
CA GLY A 296 -19.24 4.80 9.49
C GLY A 296 -19.90 6.13 9.13
N PRO A 297 -19.10 7.21 9.03
CA PRO A 297 -19.59 8.58 8.87
C PRO A 297 -20.16 8.89 7.48
N TRP A 298 -19.89 8.06 6.47
CA TRP A 298 -20.28 8.27 5.08
C TRP A 298 -21.26 7.21 4.57
N ILE A 299 -22.25 7.62 3.79
CA ILE A 299 -23.20 6.74 3.08
C ILE A 299 -22.83 6.77 1.60
N TYR A 300 -22.60 5.60 1.01
CA TYR A 300 -22.35 5.46 -0.43
C TYR A 300 -23.67 5.58 -1.21
N GLU A 301 -23.74 6.54 -2.13
CA GLU A 301 -24.97 6.86 -2.88
C GLU A 301 -25.05 6.19 -4.26
N SER A 302 -24.20 5.26 -4.59
CA SER A 302 -24.02 4.69 -5.92
C SER A 302 -23.17 5.52 -6.90
N SER A 303 -22.50 4.81 -7.81
CA SER A 303 -21.88 5.45 -8.98
C SER A 303 -22.86 5.44 -10.14
N ASN A 304 -23.09 6.60 -10.76
CA ASN A 304 -23.60 6.62 -12.12
C ASN A 304 -22.38 6.62 -13.04
N VAL A 305 -22.13 5.47 -13.69
CA VAL A 305 -21.02 5.28 -14.63
C VAL A 305 -19.63 5.31 -13.95
N ASP A 306 -18.80 4.41 -14.31
CA ASP A 306 -17.45 3.99 -13.86
C ASP A 306 -16.42 5.04 -13.42
N SER A 307 -16.76 6.29 -13.24
CA SER A 307 -15.81 7.36 -13.01
C SER A 307 -16.15 8.37 -11.88
N VAL A 308 -17.32 8.27 -11.24
CA VAL A 308 -17.68 9.20 -10.15
C VAL A 308 -18.36 8.45 -9.00
N HIS A 309 -17.74 8.49 -7.82
CA HIS A 309 -18.29 7.91 -6.60
C HIS A 309 -18.77 9.02 -5.67
N LYS A 310 -20.01 8.90 -5.18
CA LYS A 310 -20.65 9.90 -4.32
C LYS A 310 -20.93 9.33 -2.95
N PHE A 311 -20.61 10.14 -1.95
CA PHE A 311 -20.86 9.84 -0.54
C PHE A 311 -21.61 11.01 0.09
N SER A 312 -22.61 10.71 0.90
CA SER A 312 -23.31 11.69 1.72
C SER A 312 -23.05 11.45 3.20
N ARG A 313 -23.25 12.50 3.98
CA ARG A 313 -23.13 12.47 5.44
C ARG A 313 -24.10 11.47 6.06
N ASN A 314 -23.60 10.55 6.89
CA ASN A 314 -24.42 9.74 7.77
C ASN A 314 -24.84 10.57 9.00
N LYS A 315 -26.10 11.01 9.04
CA LYS A 315 -26.64 11.83 10.14
C LYS A 315 -26.87 11.04 11.43
N ASP A 316 -26.91 9.72 11.34
CA ASP A 316 -27.10 8.80 12.44
C ASP A 316 -25.77 8.19 12.92
N TYR A 317 -24.63 8.77 12.48
CA TYR A 317 -23.31 8.35 12.93
C TYR A 317 -23.15 8.58 14.42
N PHE A 318 -22.56 7.63 15.13
CA PHE A 318 -22.46 7.65 16.59
C PHE A 318 -21.54 8.76 17.15
N GLU A 319 -20.72 9.39 16.33
CA GLU A 319 -20.02 10.62 16.65
C GLU A 319 -20.73 11.79 15.92
N PRO A 320 -21.65 12.49 16.59
CA PRO A 320 -22.61 13.39 15.93
C PRO A 320 -21.97 14.61 15.27
N ASP A 321 -20.73 14.95 15.68
CA ASP A 321 -19.99 16.05 15.09
C ASP A 321 -19.44 15.71 13.70
N PHE A 322 -19.30 14.44 13.36
CA PHE A 322 -18.71 13.99 12.10
C PHE A 322 -19.73 13.36 11.14
N PRO A 323 -19.44 13.40 9.84
CA PRO A 323 -18.41 14.22 9.19
C PRO A 323 -18.82 15.69 9.15
N PHE A 324 -17.87 16.61 8.98
CA PHE A 324 -18.16 18.03 8.90
C PHE A 324 -18.86 18.42 7.57
N LEU A 325 -18.49 17.76 6.47
CA LEU A 325 -19.06 17.98 5.14
C LEU A 325 -20.41 17.27 4.97
N ASP A 326 -21.26 17.78 4.07
CA ASP A 326 -22.49 17.11 3.64
C ASP A 326 -22.22 15.99 2.62
N SER A 327 -21.21 16.14 1.78
CA SER A 327 -20.87 15.16 0.75
C SER A 327 -19.40 15.18 0.33
N LEU A 328 -18.93 13.98 -0.07
CA LEU A 328 -17.64 13.77 -0.70
C LEU A 328 -17.86 13.16 -2.08
N ILE A 329 -17.22 13.73 -3.10
CA ILE A 329 -17.29 13.24 -4.49
C ILE A 329 -15.89 12.89 -4.95
N ILE A 330 -15.74 11.67 -5.42
CA ILE A 330 -14.47 11.16 -5.95
C ILE A 330 -14.61 11.00 -7.45
N ASN A 331 -13.81 11.75 -8.18
CA ASN A 331 -13.76 11.73 -9.63
C ASN A 331 -12.55 10.90 -10.06
N VAL A 332 -12.79 9.80 -10.76
CA VAL A 332 -11.74 8.98 -11.34
C VAL A 332 -11.33 9.57 -12.68
N ILE A 333 -10.14 10.16 -12.73
CA ILE A 333 -9.56 10.77 -13.94
C ILE A 333 -8.18 10.15 -14.15
N PRO A 334 -8.08 9.03 -14.88
CA PRO A 334 -6.82 8.31 -15.08
C PRO A 334 -5.76 9.13 -15.82
N ASP A 335 -6.19 9.93 -16.81
CA ASP A 335 -5.28 10.78 -17.58
C ASP A 335 -4.71 11.90 -16.70
N SER A 336 -3.40 11.92 -16.56
CA SER A 336 -2.64 12.84 -15.71
C SER A 336 -2.84 14.30 -16.13
N ASP A 337 -2.68 14.58 -17.43
CA ASP A 337 -2.78 15.94 -17.96
C ASP A 337 -4.18 16.51 -17.76
N ALA A 338 -5.22 15.68 -18.04
CA ALA A 338 -6.61 16.07 -17.82
C ALA A 338 -6.91 16.30 -16.33
N ARG A 339 -6.39 15.46 -15.44
CA ARG A 339 -6.57 15.56 -13.98
C ARG A 339 -5.94 16.85 -13.45
N ILE A 340 -4.67 17.11 -13.81
CA ILE A 340 -3.94 18.30 -13.40
C ILE A 340 -4.59 19.56 -13.99
N ALA A 341 -4.91 19.56 -15.28
CA ALA A 341 -5.53 20.69 -15.95
C ALA A 341 -6.90 21.04 -15.32
N THR A 342 -7.72 20.03 -15.02
CA THR A 342 -9.01 20.26 -14.36
C THR A 342 -8.81 20.88 -12.97
N TYR A 343 -7.88 20.37 -12.16
CA TYR A 343 -7.61 20.93 -10.83
C TYR A 343 -7.09 22.37 -10.90
N VAL A 344 -6.15 22.65 -11.82
CA VAL A 344 -5.51 23.98 -11.89
C VAL A 344 -6.43 25.03 -12.51
N ALA A 345 -7.14 24.67 -13.60
CA ALA A 345 -7.87 25.64 -14.42
C ALA A 345 -9.34 25.84 -14.01
N THR A 346 -9.89 24.99 -13.15
CA THR A 346 -11.31 25.03 -12.76
C THR A 346 -11.48 25.01 -11.24
N ASP A 347 -12.71 25.30 -10.80
CA ASP A 347 -13.14 25.14 -9.40
C ASP A 347 -13.93 23.83 -9.21
N GLU A 348 -13.76 22.86 -10.13
CA GLU A 348 -14.49 21.59 -10.06
C GLU A 348 -13.85 20.59 -9.09
N LEU A 349 -12.57 20.77 -8.80
CA LEU A 349 -11.79 19.90 -7.90
C LEU A 349 -11.21 20.72 -6.73
N ASP A 350 -11.38 20.18 -5.54
CA ASP A 350 -10.88 20.77 -4.29
C ASP A 350 -9.57 20.15 -3.84
N VAL A 351 -9.40 18.84 -4.11
CA VAL A 351 -8.23 18.02 -3.74
C VAL A 351 -7.78 17.19 -4.93
N ILE A 352 -6.47 17.07 -5.11
CA ILE A 352 -5.85 16.19 -6.10
C ILE A 352 -4.79 15.31 -5.44
N LYS A 353 -4.77 14.03 -5.83
CA LYS A 353 -3.64 13.14 -5.58
C LYS A 353 -2.76 13.07 -6.82
N LEU A 354 -1.46 13.25 -6.64
CA LEU A 354 -0.45 13.23 -7.68
C LEU A 354 0.52 12.07 -7.46
N GLU A 355 0.99 11.48 -8.54
CA GLU A 355 2.13 10.60 -8.53
C GLU A 355 3.45 11.41 -8.51
N ALA A 356 4.54 10.77 -8.08
CA ALA A 356 5.84 11.46 -7.99
C ALA A 356 6.35 11.98 -9.35
N SER A 357 6.04 11.28 -10.44
CA SER A 357 6.38 11.71 -11.81
C SER A 357 5.58 12.91 -12.31
N GLU A 358 4.44 13.21 -11.71
CA GLU A 358 3.53 14.29 -12.13
C GLU A 358 3.84 15.64 -11.48
N ILE A 359 4.69 15.67 -10.44
CA ILE A 359 4.90 16.87 -9.62
C ILE A 359 5.55 18.02 -10.41
N GLU A 360 6.47 17.73 -11.33
CA GLU A 360 7.12 18.77 -12.14
C GLU A 360 6.12 19.45 -13.06
N ASP A 361 5.30 18.70 -13.77
CA ASP A 361 4.27 19.22 -14.66
C ASP A 361 3.21 20.01 -13.88
N PHE A 362 2.81 19.50 -12.71
CA PHE A 362 1.93 20.22 -11.81
C PHE A 362 2.49 21.57 -11.38
N LEU A 363 3.76 21.63 -10.92
CA LEU A 363 4.40 22.87 -10.45
C LEU A 363 4.68 23.87 -11.59
N VAL A 364 4.80 23.40 -12.83
CA VAL A 364 4.86 24.30 -14.00
C VAL A 364 3.53 25.04 -14.20
N LEU A 365 2.41 24.36 -13.97
CA LEU A 365 1.06 24.92 -14.14
C LEU A 365 0.58 25.71 -12.92
N ASP A 366 0.92 25.25 -11.72
CA ASP A 366 0.57 25.91 -10.44
C ASP A 366 1.76 25.99 -9.48
N PRO A 367 2.71 26.92 -9.71
CA PRO A 367 3.94 27.01 -8.92
C PRO A 367 3.72 27.53 -7.49
N TYR A 368 2.52 27.98 -7.16
CA TYR A 368 2.18 28.54 -5.84
C TYR A 368 1.26 27.64 -5.02
N SER A 369 0.88 26.50 -5.55
CA SER A 369 0.03 25.55 -4.84
C SER A 369 0.74 24.98 -3.63
N ASP A 370 0.05 24.93 -2.52
CA ASP A 370 0.51 24.16 -1.35
C ASP A 370 0.35 22.68 -1.65
N TYR A 371 1.35 21.86 -1.27
CA TYR A 371 1.26 20.43 -1.38
C TYR A 371 1.94 19.72 -0.20
N LEU A 372 1.46 18.53 0.12
CA LEU A 372 2.03 17.65 1.13
C LEU A 372 2.71 16.48 0.43
N LEU A 373 3.99 16.30 0.73
CA LEU A 373 4.72 15.08 0.42
C LEU A 373 4.71 14.15 1.63
N SER A 374 4.25 12.93 1.44
CA SER A 374 4.35 11.90 2.47
C SER A 374 4.91 10.61 1.88
N HIS A 375 5.84 9.98 2.61
CA HIS A 375 6.34 8.68 2.20
C HIS A 375 5.24 7.63 2.40
N GLU A 376 5.01 6.81 1.40
CA GLU A 376 4.17 5.62 1.53
C GLU A 376 5.02 4.53 2.19
N MET A 377 4.96 4.50 3.53
CA MET A 377 5.71 3.53 4.30
C MET A 377 5.30 2.09 3.92
N GLY A 378 6.28 1.19 3.94
CA GLY A 378 6.04 -0.20 3.54
C GLY A 378 6.00 -0.45 2.03
N SER A 379 6.18 0.58 1.22
CA SER A 379 6.27 0.49 -0.24
C SER A 379 7.69 0.73 -0.75
N GLY A 380 7.91 0.60 -2.04
CA GLY A 380 9.15 1.00 -2.68
C GLY A 380 9.78 -0.06 -3.56
N ILE A 381 11.07 0.14 -3.83
CA ILE A 381 11.89 -0.78 -4.61
C ILE A 381 12.92 -1.41 -3.68
N GLU A 382 12.84 -2.72 -3.53
CA GLU A 382 13.76 -3.49 -2.71
C GLU A 382 14.95 -3.95 -3.54
N ILE A 383 16.12 -3.93 -2.91
CA ILE A 383 17.33 -4.62 -3.34
C ILE A 383 17.58 -5.78 -2.38
N ALA A 384 17.68 -7.00 -2.91
CA ALA A 384 17.96 -8.21 -2.14
C ALA A 384 19.12 -8.99 -2.75
N LEU A 385 20.05 -9.45 -1.92
CA LEU A 385 21.20 -10.28 -2.28
C LEU A 385 21.00 -11.68 -1.73
N ASN A 386 21.06 -12.68 -2.58
CA ASN A 386 20.88 -14.09 -2.19
C ASN A 386 22.18 -14.62 -1.56
N THR A 387 22.17 -14.82 -0.25
CA THR A 387 23.36 -15.30 0.48
C THR A 387 23.72 -16.75 0.18
N ASN A 388 22.86 -17.50 -0.51
CA ASN A 388 23.18 -18.83 -1.03
C ASN A 388 23.89 -18.81 -2.39
N SER A 389 23.89 -17.69 -3.11
CA SER A 389 24.67 -17.59 -4.34
C SER A 389 26.18 -17.54 -4.01
N GLU A 390 27.02 -18.19 -4.83
CA GLU A 390 28.45 -18.32 -4.58
C GLU A 390 29.11 -16.97 -4.30
N ILE A 391 28.72 -15.94 -5.06
CA ILE A 391 29.31 -14.59 -4.95
C ILE A 391 28.87 -13.87 -3.68
N PHE A 392 27.62 -14.04 -3.22
CA PHE A 392 27.08 -13.32 -2.08
C PHE A 392 27.10 -14.11 -0.76
N GLN A 393 27.77 -15.26 -0.71
CA GLN A 393 28.17 -15.89 0.56
C GLN A 393 29.17 -14.99 1.32
N ASP A 394 30.04 -14.29 0.60
CA ASP A 394 30.99 -13.35 1.19
C ASP A 394 30.29 -12.03 1.60
N ILE A 395 30.25 -11.75 2.90
CA ILE A 395 29.67 -10.53 3.46
C ILE A 395 30.37 -9.26 2.98
N GLU A 396 31.69 -9.33 2.74
CA GLU A 396 32.45 -8.16 2.27
C GLU A 396 32.04 -7.78 0.83
N ILE A 397 31.72 -8.77 -0.01
CA ILE A 397 31.19 -8.50 -1.35
C ILE A 397 29.80 -7.88 -1.27
N ARG A 398 28.91 -8.37 -0.37
CA ARG A 398 27.60 -7.77 -0.16
C ARG A 398 27.72 -6.32 0.33
N ARG A 399 28.64 -6.04 1.27
CA ARG A 399 28.94 -4.68 1.74
C ARG A 399 29.48 -3.78 0.63
N ALA A 400 30.35 -4.30 -0.22
CA ALA A 400 30.86 -3.56 -1.36
C ALA A 400 29.75 -3.17 -2.34
N VAL A 401 28.77 -4.05 -2.59
CA VAL A 401 27.58 -3.71 -3.38
C VAL A 401 26.80 -2.57 -2.71
N PHE A 402 26.50 -2.64 -1.42
CA PHE A 402 25.78 -1.58 -0.71
C PHE A 402 26.56 -0.25 -0.72
N TYR A 403 27.87 -0.29 -0.51
CA TYR A 403 28.73 0.91 -0.58
C TYR A 403 28.82 1.52 -1.98
N ALA A 404 28.59 0.74 -3.04
CA ALA A 404 28.58 1.23 -4.41
C ALA A 404 27.33 2.05 -4.74
N LEU A 405 26.23 1.85 -4.00
CA LEU A 405 24.94 2.46 -4.28
C LEU A 405 24.79 3.82 -3.59
N ASP A 406 24.28 4.81 -4.35
CA ASP A 406 23.89 6.13 -3.85
C ASP A 406 22.36 6.33 -3.95
N PRO A 407 21.59 5.91 -2.93
CA PRO A 407 20.13 6.04 -2.94
C PRO A 407 19.65 7.47 -3.16
N SER A 408 20.34 8.45 -2.61
CA SER A 408 19.94 9.86 -2.76
C SER A 408 20.04 10.35 -4.21
N ASN A 409 21.07 9.90 -4.93
CA ASN A 409 21.22 10.23 -6.35
C ASN A 409 20.13 9.54 -7.20
N VAL A 410 19.87 8.26 -6.95
CA VAL A 410 18.84 7.50 -7.66
C VAL A 410 17.47 8.16 -7.48
N ASN A 411 17.12 8.49 -6.24
CA ASN A 411 15.82 9.06 -5.92
C ASN A 411 15.59 10.41 -6.61
N LYS A 412 16.63 11.27 -6.69
CA LYS A 412 16.56 12.53 -7.44
C LYS A 412 16.28 12.33 -8.93
N GLN A 413 16.83 11.29 -9.53
CA GLN A 413 16.64 11.02 -10.95
C GLN A 413 15.24 10.49 -11.26
N ILE A 414 14.60 9.79 -10.30
CA ILE A 414 13.29 9.16 -10.51
C ILE A 414 12.15 10.09 -10.10
N THR A 415 12.30 10.81 -9.00
CA THR A 415 11.19 11.58 -8.41
C THR A 415 11.31 13.09 -8.57
N ALA A 416 12.45 13.59 -9.07
CA ALA A 416 12.77 15.01 -9.13
C ALA A 416 12.63 15.79 -7.80
N VAL A 417 12.40 15.10 -6.69
CA VAL A 417 12.22 15.71 -5.35
C VAL A 417 13.41 15.37 -4.46
N ASP A 418 13.95 16.37 -3.79
CA ASP A 418 15.11 16.24 -2.90
C ASP A 418 14.80 15.59 -1.53
N SER A 419 13.56 15.25 -1.27
CA SER A 419 13.05 14.90 0.07
C SER A 419 12.97 13.40 0.35
N PHE A 420 13.91 12.61 -0.12
CA PHE A 420 13.84 11.17 0.06
C PHE A 420 14.60 10.70 1.32
N ALA A 421 13.97 9.83 2.09
CA ALA A 421 14.59 9.05 3.15
C ALA A 421 14.68 7.58 2.73
N SER A 422 15.89 7.01 2.75
CA SER A 422 16.05 5.57 2.60
C SER A 422 15.40 4.85 3.78
N VAL A 423 14.53 3.89 3.50
CA VAL A 423 13.77 3.17 4.53
C VAL A 423 14.54 1.98 5.09
N GLY A 424 15.51 1.45 4.38
CA GLY A 424 16.27 0.26 4.77
C GLY A 424 15.38 -0.98 4.88
N ILE A 425 14.46 -1.00 5.84
CA ILE A 425 13.45 -2.05 6.02
C ILE A 425 12.05 -1.43 5.88
N PRO A 426 11.10 -2.07 5.17
CA PRO A 426 9.81 -1.46 4.86
C PRO A 426 8.83 -1.59 6.03
N LEU A 427 8.96 -0.73 7.01
CA LEU A 427 8.00 -0.63 8.10
C LEU A 427 6.98 0.48 7.80
N ILE A 428 5.73 0.30 8.22
CA ILE A 428 4.63 1.22 7.91
C ILE A 428 4.52 2.44 8.83
N SER A 429 5.54 2.72 9.63
CA SER A 429 5.61 3.94 10.45
C SER A 429 7.06 4.35 10.66
N ASP A 430 7.33 5.64 10.55
CA ASP A 430 8.64 6.24 10.77
C ASP A 430 9.16 6.07 12.22
N LYS A 431 8.27 5.88 13.18
CA LYS A 431 8.65 5.62 14.57
C LYS A 431 9.55 4.38 14.74
N TRP A 432 9.44 3.43 13.83
CA TRP A 432 10.23 2.20 13.83
C TRP A 432 11.56 2.33 13.07
N MET A 433 11.71 3.41 12.29
CA MET A 433 12.84 3.55 11.37
C MET A 433 14.16 3.79 12.10
N LEU A 434 15.21 3.24 11.52
CA LEU A 434 16.57 3.60 11.87
C LEU A 434 16.86 5.05 11.42
N GLN A 435 17.65 5.79 12.19
CA GLN A 435 18.01 7.17 11.85
C GLN A 435 18.71 7.23 10.48
N ASN A 436 18.36 8.22 9.67
CA ASN A 436 18.89 8.38 8.32
C ASN A 436 20.42 8.45 8.25
N GLU A 437 21.07 9.05 9.25
CA GLU A 437 22.52 9.15 9.35
C GLU A 437 23.17 7.76 9.48
N ILE A 438 22.51 6.86 10.22
CA ILE A 438 22.95 5.48 10.38
C ILE A 438 22.74 4.71 9.07
N LEU A 439 21.55 4.82 8.45
CA LEU A 439 21.27 4.17 7.16
C LEU A 439 22.26 4.60 6.08
N LYS A 440 22.57 5.90 5.98
CA LYS A 440 23.54 6.44 5.03
C LYS A 440 24.96 5.93 5.23
N SER A 441 25.31 5.47 6.44
CA SER A 441 26.66 4.91 6.68
C SER A 441 26.90 3.57 5.99
N PHE A 442 25.82 2.90 5.54
CA PHE A 442 25.90 1.62 4.82
C PHE A 442 25.90 1.75 3.30
N THR A 443 25.83 2.97 2.76
CA THR A 443 25.73 3.23 1.33
C THR A 443 26.68 4.34 0.91
N ASN A 444 26.89 4.54 -0.40
CA ASN A 444 27.68 5.63 -0.99
C ASN A 444 29.08 5.81 -0.36
N SER A 445 29.85 4.73 -0.32
CA SER A 445 31.23 4.73 0.18
C SER A 445 32.22 4.24 -0.87
N PRO A 446 32.60 5.07 -1.87
CA PRO A 446 33.54 4.66 -2.93
C PRO A 446 34.90 4.20 -2.40
N GLN A 447 35.33 4.70 -1.23
CA GLN A 447 36.57 4.27 -0.60
C GLN A 447 36.43 2.87 0.02
N GLY A 448 35.28 2.57 0.63
CA GLY A 448 34.96 1.25 1.16
C GLY A 448 34.94 0.20 0.06
N VAL A 449 34.28 0.51 -1.08
CA VAL A 449 34.31 -0.37 -2.27
C VAL A 449 35.73 -0.66 -2.69
N LYS A 450 36.55 0.36 -2.92
CA LYS A 450 37.96 0.19 -3.38
C LYS A 450 38.77 -0.63 -2.39
N GLN A 451 38.60 -0.45 -1.11
CA GLN A 451 39.30 -1.22 -0.09
C GLN A 451 38.92 -2.69 -0.20
N ILE A 452 37.65 -3.02 -0.22
CA ILE A 452 37.17 -4.41 -0.28
C ILE A 452 37.61 -5.07 -1.57
N LEU A 453 37.42 -4.43 -2.73
CA LEU A 453 37.83 -5.01 -4.03
C LEU A 453 39.33 -5.21 -4.16
N ASN A 454 40.14 -4.33 -3.56
CA ASN A 454 41.63 -4.52 -3.53
C ASN A 454 42.03 -5.68 -2.61
N ASP A 455 41.33 -5.89 -1.50
CA ASP A 455 41.61 -6.98 -0.56
C ASP A 455 41.14 -8.34 -1.08
N TYR A 456 40.17 -8.36 -2.01
CA TYR A 456 39.57 -9.57 -2.60
C TYR A 456 40.51 -10.36 -3.52
N GLN A 457 41.72 -9.96 -3.76
CA GLN A 457 42.83 -10.65 -4.44
C GLN A 457 42.47 -11.43 -5.73
N SER A 458 41.33 -11.16 -6.37
CA SER A 458 40.96 -11.75 -7.65
C SER A 458 41.61 -10.98 -8.79
N SER A 459 42.13 -11.69 -9.78
CA SER A 459 42.60 -11.08 -11.04
C SER A 459 41.43 -10.68 -11.94
N ASP A 460 40.27 -11.28 -11.74
CA ASP A 460 39.09 -11.08 -12.57
C ASP A 460 38.07 -10.21 -11.83
N PRO A 461 37.36 -9.33 -12.54
CA PRO A 461 36.26 -8.55 -11.95
C PRO A 461 35.17 -9.45 -11.38
N ILE A 462 34.52 -8.97 -10.32
CA ILE A 462 33.39 -9.66 -9.72
C ILE A 462 32.19 -9.50 -10.65
N GLU A 463 31.64 -10.63 -11.09
CA GLU A 463 30.52 -10.66 -12.04
C GLU A 463 29.27 -11.30 -11.38
N PHE A 464 28.09 -10.69 -11.60
CA PHE A 464 26.81 -11.24 -11.16
C PHE A 464 25.63 -10.70 -11.98
N THR A 465 24.48 -11.37 -11.84
CA THR A 465 23.23 -11.01 -12.52
C THR A 465 22.30 -10.25 -11.59
N ILE A 466 21.73 -9.17 -12.11
CA ILE A 466 20.64 -8.41 -11.49
C ILE A 466 19.33 -8.88 -12.12
N SER A 467 18.52 -9.61 -11.35
CA SER A 467 17.16 -10.01 -11.73
C SER A 467 16.19 -8.89 -11.35
N VAL A 468 15.44 -8.37 -12.32
CA VAL A 468 14.54 -7.21 -12.13
C VAL A 468 13.13 -7.61 -12.46
N GLY A 469 12.19 -7.42 -11.54
CA GLY A 469 10.78 -7.64 -11.79
C GLY A 469 10.17 -6.54 -12.65
N ASP A 470 9.42 -6.92 -13.69
CA ASP A 470 8.67 -5.96 -14.51
C ASP A 470 7.34 -5.59 -13.83
N PHE A 471 7.42 -4.58 -12.96
CA PHE A 471 6.29 -3.99 -12.25
C PHE A 471 6.02 -2.55 -12.68
N GLY A 472 6.49 -2.18 -13.88
CA GLY A 472 6.33 -0.85 -14.47
C GLY A 472 7.67 -0.13 -14.67
N ASP A 473 7.62 0.98 -15.41
CA ASP A 473 8.79 1.70 -15.91
C ASP A 473 9.76 2.12 -14.80
N SER A 474 9.26 2.51 -13.65
CA SER A 474 10.08 2.93 -12.50
C SER A 474 11.05 1.84 -12.01
N TYR A 475 10.67 0.56 -12.06
CA TYR A 475 11.55 -0.55 -11.69
C TYR A 475 12.69 -0.73 -12.72
N ILE A 476 12.35 -0.60 -13.99
CA ILE A 476 13.29 -0.72 -15.09
C ILE A 476 14.29 0.45 -15.11
N GLU A 477 13.80 1.67 -14.92
CA GLU A 477 14.66 2.87 -14.84
C GLU A 477 15.57 2.81 -13.61
N TYR A 478 15.02 2.41 -12.47
CA TYR A 478 15.77 2.22 -11.24
C TYR A 478 16.91 1.21 -11.45
N SER A 479 16.63 0.08 -12.09
CA SER A 479 17.64 -0.96 -12.33
C SER A 479 18.79 -0.48 -13.21
N LYS A 480 18.53 0.36 -14.23
CA LYS A 480 19.58 0.95 -15.10
C LYS A 480 20.51 1.88 -14.32
N ILE A 481 19.95 2.67 -13.38
CA ILE A 481 20.78 3.55 -12.55
C ILE A 481 21.65 2.71 -11.61
N ILE A 482 21.09 1.68 -10.99
CA ILE A 482 21.83 0.74 -10.14
C ILE A 482 22.93 0.01 -10.92
N GLU A 483 22.62 -0.48 -12.12
CA GLU A 483 23.60 -1.08 -13.03
C GLU A 483 24.78 -0.14 -13.28
N SER A 484 24.50 1.12 -13.64
CA SER A 484 25.54 2.14 -13.88
C SER A 484 26.42 2.35 -12.64
N GLN A 485 25.84 2.48 -11.45
CA GLN A 485 26.60 2.68 -10.21
C GLN A 485 27.52 1.48 -9.89
N LEU A 486 27.03 0.27 -10.12
CA LEU A 486 27.82 -0.95 -9.90
C LEU A 486 28.95 -1.09 -10.92
N LEU A 487 28.70 -0.78 -12.19
CA LEU A 487 29.76 -0.75 -13.23
C LEU A 487 30.84 0.29 -12.91
N ASP A 488 30.45 1.49 -12.50
CA ASP A 488 31.37 2.56 -12.08
C ASP A 488 32.21 2.17 -10.85
N ALA A 489 31.64 1.34 -9.97
CA ALA A 489 32.33 0.81 -8.81
C ALA A 489 33.33 -0.31 -9.13
N GLY A 490 33.28 -0.89 -10.34
CA GLY A 490 34.18 -1.93 -10.81
C GLY A 490 33.62 -3.35 -10.80
N PHE A 491 32.33 -3.52 -10.60
CA PHE A 491 31.64 -4.79 -10.82
C PHE A 491 31.31 -5.00 -12.30
N LEU A 492 31.15 -6.25 -12.73
CA LEU A 492 30.53 -6.60 -14.00
C LEU A 492 29.13 -7.15 -13.74
N VAL A 493 28.13 -6.47 -14.25
CA VAL A 493 26.73 -6.85 -13.97
C VAL A 493 25.94 -7.04 -15.26
N GLN A 494 25.01 -8.00 -15.26
CA GLN A 494 24.08 -8.28 -16.35
C GLN A 494 22.65 -8.13 -15.82
N VAL A 495 21.86 -7.28 -16.46
CA VAL A 495 20.45 -7.10 -16.08
C VAL A 495 19.58 -8.10 -16.82
N LYS A 496 18.76 -8.85 -16.09
CA LYS A 496 17.74 -9.77 -16.59
C LYS A 496 16.38 -9.30 -16.12
N ILE A 497 15.51 -8.91 -17.05
CA ILE A 497 14.13 -8.53 -16.75
C ILE A 497 13.28 -9.81 -16.64
N LEU A 498 12.53 -9.92 -15.56
CA LEU A 498 11.62 -11.03 -15.26
C LEU A 498 10.18 -10.53 -15.34
N ASN A 499 9.31 -11.27 -16.04
CA ASN A 499 7.87 -11.00 -15.90
C ASN A 499 7.40 -11.30 -14.47
N ARG A 500 6.18 -10.86 -14.12
CA ARG A 500 5.65 -10.98 -12.74
C ARG A 500 5.63 -12.41 -12.22
N ARG A 501 5.34 -13.38 -13.08
CA ARG A 501 5.32 -14.79 -12.73
C ARG A 501 6.72 -15.32 -12.46
N GLU A 502 7.67 -15.10 -13.36
CA GLU A 502 9.08 -15.49 -13.19
C GLU A 502 9.68 -14.84 -11.92
N PHE A 503 9.34 -13.56 -11.68
CA PHE A 503 9.75 -12.89 -10.45
C PHE A 503 9.21 -13.60 -9.21
N ALA A 504 7.92 -13.90 -9.16
CA ALA A 504 7.29 -14.51 -7.98
C ALA A 504 7.73 -15.96 -7.78
N GLU A 505 7.63 -16.80 -8.82
CA GLU A 505 7.84 -18.25 -8.72
C GLU A 505 9.31 -18.63 -8.68
N ASP A 506 10.09 -18.13 -9.64
CA ASP A 506 11.47 -18.56 -9.83
C ASP A 506 12.45 -17.79 -8.93
N ALA A 507 12.32 -16.45 -8.90
CA ALA A 507 13.23 -15.61 -8.16
C ALA A 507 12.86 -15.50 -6.68
N TRP A 508 11.70 -14.91 -6.38
CA TRP A 508 11.38 -14.54 -5.01
C TRP A 508 11.09 -15.76 -4.11
N ILE A 509 10.32 -16.74 -4.58
CA ILE A 509 10.03 -17.99 -3.85
C ILE A 509 11.13 -19.01 -4.09
N GLY A 510 11.51 -19.23 -5.35
CA GLY A 510 12.48 -20.26 -5.75
C GLY A 510 13.92 -19.91 -5.45
N GLY A 511 14.24 -18.66 -5.12
CA GLY A 511 15.61 -18.21 -4.84
C GLY A 511 16.55 -18.25 -6.04
N ALA A 512 16.03 -18.32 -7.26
CA ALA A 512 16.81 -18.40 -8.50
C ALA A 512 17.32 -17.02 -8.96
N TYR A 513 18.06 -16.35 -8.09
CA TYR A 513 18.69 -15.06 -8.38
C TYR A 513 20.00 -14.89 -7.59
N GLU A 514 20.83 -13.97 -8.02
CA GLU A 514 21.99 -13.49 -7.26
C GLU A 514 21.64 -12.14 -6.59
N MET A 515 21.35 -11.11 -7.38
CA MET A 515 20.78 -9.85 -6.91
C MET A 515 19.36 -9.69 -7.47
N LEU A 516 18.41 -9.28 -6.65
CA LEU A 516 17.01 -9.06 -7.02
C LEU A 516 16.63 -7.60 -6.82
N ILE A 517 15.93 -7.03 -7.79
CA ILE A 517 15.27 -5.72 -7.69
C ILE A 517 13.77 -5.91 -7.95
N GLY A 518 12.95 -5.52 -6.99
CA GLY A 518 11.51 -5.69 -7.11
C GLY A 518 10.75 -4.99 -5.99
N PRO A 519 9.43 -5.21 -5.89
CA PRO A 519 8.67 -4.72 -4.76
C PRO A 519 9.14 -5.41 -3.46
N PRO A 520 9.10 -4.71 -2.31
CA PRO A 520 9.39 -5.32 -1.03
C PRO A 520 8.40 -6.44 -0.71
N GLY A 521 8.82 -7.36 0.15
CA GLY A 521 7.94 -8.40 0.67
C GLY A 521 6.70 -7.82 1.34
N PRO A 522 5.66 -8.63 1.59
CA PRO A 522 4.42 -8.16 2.19
C PRO A 522 4.69 -7.41 3.49
N THR A 523 4.27 -6.16 3.52
CA THR A 523 4.49 -5.28 4.64
C THR A 523 3.20 -5.04 5.39
N SER A 524 3.27 -5.23 6.70
CA SER A 524 2.29 -4.81 7.67
C SER A 524 3.04 -4.26 8.89
N PHE A 525 2.51 -4.42 10.06
CA PHE A 525 3.21 -4.00 11.28
C PHE A 525 4.48 -4.83 11.54
N PRO A 526 5.38 -4.36 12.39
CA PRO A 526 6.72 -4.93 12.54
C PRO A 526 6.77 -6.44 12.73
N ASN A 527 5.90 -7.01 13.57
CA ASN A 527 5.95 -8.44 13.89
C ASN A 527 5.85 -9.33 12.66
N VAL A 528 4.97 -9.01 11.71
CA VAL A 528 4.80 -9.80 10.49
C VAL A 528 6.04 -9.74 9.62
N PHE A 529 6.57 -8.55 9.37
CA PHE A 529 7.76 -8.40 8.53
C PHE A 529 8.97 -9.07 9.17
N LEU A 530 9.20 -8.80 10.45
CA LEU A 530 10.36 -9.32 11.16
C LEU A 530 10.35 -10.85 11.21
N THR A 531 9.21 -11.45 11.55
CA THR A 531 9.12 -12.92 11.69
C THR A 531 9.08 -13.67 10.38
N ARG A 532 8.47 -13.12 9.33
CA ARG A 532 8.29 -13.84 8.06
C ARG A 532 9.37 -13.57 7.03
N VAL A 533 9.97 -12.38 7.08
CA VAL A 533 10.92 -11.92 6.07
C VAL A 533 12.36 -11.89 6.59
N LEU A 534 12.58 -11.46 7.83
CA LEU A 534 13.93 -11.31 8.39
C LEU A 534 14.40 -12.48 9.25
N HIS A 535 13.50 -13.19 9.93
CA HIS A 535 13.86 -14.34 10.73
C HIS A 535 14.47 -15.45 9.87
N SER A 536 15.50 -16.13 10.37
CA SER A 536 16.18 -17.21 9.64
C SER A 536 15.24 -18.32 9.15
N GLU A 537 14.20 -18.63 9.93
CA GLU A 537 13.15 -19.61 9.60
C GLU A 537 11.91 -18.95 8.97
N GLY A 538 11.99 -17.66 8.62
CA GLY A 538 10.89 -16.92 8.02
C GLY A 538 10.49 -17.50 6.67
N ILE A 539 9.19 -17.74 6.47
CA ILE A 539 8.67 -18.35 5.23
C ILE A 539 8.90 -17.47 3.98
N TRP A 540 9.22 -16.22 4.16
CA TRP A 540 9.55 -15.25 3.10
C TRP A 540 10.99 -14.75 3.18
N ASN A 541 11.89 -15.49 3.85
CA ASN A 541 13.31 -15.18 3.89
C ASN A 541 13.99 -15.48 2.55
N GLY A 542 13.63 -14.75 1.50
CA GLY A 542 14.12 -14.96 0.14
C GLY A 542 15.62 -14.70 -0.03
N THR A 543 16.26 -13.97 0.89
CA THR A 543 17.72 -13.73 0.88
C THR A 543 18.51 -14.88 1.50
N ASN A 544 17.84 -15.83 2.13
CA ASN A 544 18.44 -16.97 2.82
C ASN A 544 19.43 -16.60 3.93
N ILE A 545 19.28 -15.39 4.52
CA ILE A 545 20.15 -14.96 5.63
C ILE A 545 19.86 -15.80 6.87
N THR A 546 20.90 -16.12 7.61
CA THR A 546 20.80 -16.75 8.94
C THR A 546 21.66 -15.97 9.91
N ASN A 547 21.03 -15.43 10.96
CA ASN A 547 21.72 -14.69 12.01
C ASN A 547 20.99 -14.87 13.34
N SER A 548 21.53 -15.71 14.22
CA SER A 548 20.90 -16.04 15.51
C SER A 548 20.67 -14.81 16.42
N LYS A 549 21.48 -13.76 16.27
CA LYS A 549 21.29 -12.54 17.05
C LYS A 549 20.08 -11.75 16.59
N ILE A 550 19.85 -11.71 15.27
CA ILE A 550 18.64 -11.11 14.68
C ILE A 550 17.42 -11.93 15.14
N ASP A 551 17.49 -13.25 15.05
CA ASP A 551 16.39 -14.14 15.45
C ASP A 551 16.02 -13.94 16.94
N GLU A 552 16.99 -13.97 17.86
CA GLU A 552 16.77 -13.70 19.29
C GLU A 552 16.09 -12.35 19.55
N LEU A 553 16.48 -11.29 18.83
CA LEU A 553 15.87 -9.98 18.96
C LEU A 553 14.46 -9.95 18.40
N ILE A 554 14.21 -10.61 17.26
CA ILE A 554 12.86 -10.74 16.69
C ILE A 554 11.94 -11.45 17.67
N GLU A 555 12.35 -12.59 18.20
CA GLU A 555 11.57 -13.39 19.15
C GLU A 555 11.29 -12.63 20.44
N SER A 556 12.28 -11.91 20.96
CA SER A 556 12.13 -11.17 22.23
C SER A 556 11.25 -9.92 22.12
N GLN A 557 11.16 -9.28 20.93
CA GLN A 557 10.38 -8.06 20.75
C GLN A 557 8.90 -8.32 20.43
N ILE A 558 8.53 -9.52 19.95
CA ILE A 558 7.19 -9.82 19.43
C ILE A 558 6.06 -9.53 20.43
N GLY A 559 6.28 -9.83 21.70
CA GLY A 559 5.33 -9.57 22.80
C GLY A 559 5.71 -8.39 23.68
N LEU A 560 6.67 -7.56 23.29
CA LEU A 560 7.15 -6.45 24.11
C LEU A 560 6.18 -5.27 24.05
N MET A 561 5.43 -5.05 25.12
CA MET A 561 4.38 -4.02 25.20
C MET A 561 4.92 -2.61 25.49
N ASP A 562 6.15 -2.48 26.05
CA ASP A 562 6.76 -1.18 26.27
C ASP A 562 7.24 -0.57 24.93
N PRO A 563 6.64 0.54 24.45
CA PRO A 563 6.89 1.05 23.12
C PRO A 563 8.34 1.50 22.89
N ASP A 564 8.99 2.04 23.90
CA ASP A 564 10.36 2.57 23.78
C ASP A 564 11.39 1.44 23.73
N SER A 565 11.26 0.45 24.58
CA SER A 565 12.12 -0.74 24.56
C SER A 565 11.94 -1.53 23.26
N ARG A 566 10.70 -1.67 22.78
CA ARG A 566 10.40 -2.33 21.53
C ARG A 566 11.01 -1.60 20.34
N ARG A 567 10.85 -0.27 20.27
CA ARG A 567 11.46 0.56 19.23
C ARG A 567 12.97 0.38 19.18
N GLN A 568 13.65 0.39 20.34
CA GLN A 568 15.09 0.19 20.40
C GLN A 568 15.51 -1.18 19.85
N GLN A 569 14.77 -2.24 20.18
CA GLN A 569 15.06 -3.58 19.64
C GLN A 569 14.84 -3.65 18.12
N ILE A 570 13.76 -3.07 17.61
CA ILE A 570 13.49 -3.04 16.16
C ILE A 570 14.55 -2.23 15.42
N GLN A 571 15.01 -1.12 15.99
CA GLN A 571 16.12 -0.35 15.41
C GLN A 571 17.44 -1.13 15.42
N GLU A 572 17.70 -1.90 16.46
CA GLU A 572 18.88 -2.77 16.53
C GLU A 572 18.80 -3.92 15.52
N ILE A 573 17.63 -4.53 15.32
CA ILE A 573 17.40 -5.52 14.25
C ILE A 573 17.71 -4.91 12.89
N GLN A 574 17.22 -3.70 12.61
CA GLN A 574 17.50 -2.99 11.35
C GLN A 574 19.00 -2.73 11.16
N ARG A 575 19.67 -2.28 12.21
CA ARG A 575 21.12 -2.02 12.16
C ARG A 575 21.90 -3.29 11.81
N LEU A 576 21.59 -4.41 12.49
CA LEU A 576 22.22 -5.70 12.23
C LEU A 576 21.90 -6.22 10.82
N SER A 577 20.66 -6.06 10.35
CA SER A 577 20.27 -6.44 8.98
C SER A 577 21.05 -5.65 7.93
N MET A 578 21.27 -4.34 8.15
CA MET A 578 22.09 -3.51 7.27
C MET A 578 23.58 -3.89 7.34
N GLU A 579 24.09 -4.30 8.51
CA GLU A 579 25.46 -4.82 8.64
C GLU A 579 25.70 -6.12 7.90
N GLU A 580 24.68 -6.99 7.83
CA GLU A 580 24.70 -8.21 7.02
C GLU A 580 24.62 -7.92 5.52
N ALA A 581 24.21 -6.74 5.12
CA ALA A 581 24.15 -6.25 3.75
C ALA A 581 23.44 -7.22 2.79
N HIS A 582 22.27 -7.77 3.20
CA HIS A 582 21.57 -8.75 2.39
C HIS A 582 20.31 -8.18 1.72
N ARG A 583 19.73 -7.11 2.28
CA ARG A 583 18.55 -6.43 1.72
C ARG A 583 18.39 -5.02 2.26
N PHE A 584 17.82 -4.13 1.46
CA PHE A 584 17.33 -2.83 1.90
C PHE A 584 16.38 -2.23 0.85
N ILE A 585 15.69 -1.17 1.21
CA ILE A 585 14.76 -0.45 0.34
C ILE A 585 15.29 0.98 0.19
N PRO A 586 16.07 1.24 -0.83
CA PRO A 586 16.66 2.56 -1.05
C PRO A 586 15.66 3.60 -1.56
N PHE A 587 14.49 3.16 -1.99
CA PHE A 587 13.44 4.02 -2.53
C PHE A 587 12.09 3.63 -1.96
N THR A 588 11.33 4.61 -1.43
CA THR A 588 9.93 4.46 -1.07
C THR A 588 9.05 5.31 -1.98
N ARG A 589 7.82 4.88 -2.22
CA ARG A 589 6.85 5.70 -2.94
C ARG A 589 6.53 6.97 -2.15
N ILE A 590 6.21 8.02 -2.88
CA ILE A 590 5.81 9.30 -2.34
C ILE A 590 4.36 9.54 -2.76
N ASN A 591 3.50 9.74 -1.78
CA ASN A 591 2.16 10.27 -2.00
C ASN A 591 2.22 11.79 -1.98
N ILE A 592 1.65 12.42 -2.99
CA ILE A 592 1.61 13.86 -3.12
C ILE A 592 0.15 14.29 -3.14
N TRP A 593 -0.22 15.12 -2.19
CA TRP A 593 -1.54 15.71 -2.11
C TRP A 593 -1.46 17.22 -2.27
N SER A 594 -2.32 17.79 -3.09
CA SER A 594 -2.53 19.23 -3.14
C SER A 594 -4.02 19.53 -2.96
N TRP A 595 -4.33 20.65 -2.31
CA TRP A 595 -5.71 21.07 -2.06
C TRP A 595 -5.85 22.58 -2.12
N LYS A 596 -7.06 23.02 -2.46
CA LYS A 596 -7.40 24.44 -2.58
C LYS A 596 -7.44 25.11 -1.21
N ASN A 597 -7.18 26.43 -1.19
CA ASN A 597 -7.07 27.21 0.05
C ASN A 597 -8.33 27.26 0.94
N HIS A 598 -9.49 26.88 0.42
CA HIS A 598 -10.73 26.80 1.21
C HIS A 598 -10.91 25.44 1.92
N VAL A 599 -10.07 24.45 1.63
CA VAL A 599 -10.09 23.14 2.30
C VAL A 599 -9.35 23.23 3.62
N ARG A 600 -9.98 22.75 4.70
CA ARG A 600 -9.44 22.76 6.07
C ARG A 600 -9.54 21.39 6.69
N GLY A 601 -8.68 21.12 7.67
CA GLY A 601 -8.68 19.86 8.42
C GLY A 601 -8.34 18.63 7.58
N PHE A 602 -7.85 18.81 6.35
CA PHE A 602 -7.40 17.74 5.48
C PHE A 602 -5.96 17.36 5.83
N GLU A 603 -5.82 16.25 6.55
CA GLU A 603 -4.54 15.72 7.02
C GLU A 603 -4.41 14.25 6.58
N PRO A 604 -4.14 13.99 5.29
CA PRO A 604 -4.03 12.64 4.78
C PRO A 604 -2.84 11.91 5.39
N VAL A 605 -3.09 10.71 5.92
CA VAL A 605 -2.10 9.86 6.56
C VAL A 605 -1.85 8.64 5.68
N SER A 606 -0.60 8.32 5.44
CA SER A 606 -0.22 7.17 4.60
C SER A 606 -0.15 5.86 5.38
N ASN A 607 -0.22 5.91 6.70
CA ASN A 607 0.05 4.78 7.59
C ASN A 607 -1.23 4.02 7.96
N GLY A 608 -1.18 2.70 7.97
CA GLY A 608 -2.24 1.82 8.47
C GLY A 608 -3.56 1.93 7.72
N TYR A 609 -3.54 2.39 6.47
CA TYR A 609 -4.74 2.62 5.66
C TYR A 609 -5.80 3.49 6.39
N GLU A 610 -5.35 4.51 7.12
CA GLU A 610 -6.22 5.42 7.84
C GLU A 610 -7.01 6.32 6.88
N TYR A 611 -8.32 6.48 7.12
CA TYR A 611 -9.23 7.23 6.26
C TYR A 611 -10.16 8.20 7.02
N PHE A 612 -10.11 8.21 8.34
CA PHE A 612 -11.02 9.05 9.15
C PHE A 612 -10.79 10.54 8.96
N TYR A 613 -9.63 10.96 8.42
CA TYR A 613 -9.36 12.34 8.06
C TYR A 613 -10.41 12.94 7.09
N TRP A 614 -11.09 12.13 6.26
CA TRP A 614 -12.19 12.61 5.43
C TRP A 614 -13.37 13.12 6.26
N ALA A 615 -13.63 12.54 7.43
CA ALA A 615 -14.69 12.99 8.33
C ALA A 615 -14.33 14.32 9.03
N LYS A 616 -13.03 14.59 9.22
CA LYS A 616 -12.49 15.81 9.85
C LYS A 616 -12.23 16.95 8.86
N THR A 617 -12.36 16.70 7.57
CA THR A 617 -12.20 17.72 6.53
C THR A 617 -13.44 18.60 6.42
N TRP A 618 -13.23 19.90 6.25
CA TRP A 618 -14.30 20.90 6.04
C TRP A 618 -13.85 21.98 5.07
N ILE A 619 -14.75 22.82 4.62
CA ILE A 619 -14.50 23.92 3.68
C ILE A 619 -14.96 25.25 4.25
N ASP A 620 -14.19 26.33 3.93
CA ASP A 620 -14.52 27.71 4.29
C ASP A 620 -15.70 28.24 3.48
#